data_09fd24832af9f25ad5b3cf7fa308d6be
#
_entry.id   09fd24832af9f25ad5b3cf7fa308d6be
#
_cell.length_a   1.000
_cell.length_b   1.000
_cell.length_c   1.000
_cell.angle_alpha   90.00
_cell.angle_beta   90.00
_cell.angle_gamma   90.00
#
_symmetry.space_group_name_H-M   'P 1'
#
loop_
_entity.id
_entity.type
_entity.pdbx_description
1 polymer ?
#
loop_
_entity_poly.entity_id
_entity_poly.type
_entity_poly.pdbx_seq_one_letter_code
_entity_poly.pdbx_strand_id
1 'polypeptide(L)'
;LTPELRAQEERLRAQLQVKAVPDPQGALPYLVIRGATDAVGFYERVFDAQVLTRLDAPDGKIMHAELKVGPARFMLTEERVEYQSLSPATLGGSGSFACIYVPDVDATFERALSAGATAIMPVLDQFWGDRAGHLRDPFGHQWMVATHKEDLSPEQLQQRAQAMFAAGPPC
;
A
#
# COMPACT_ATOMS: atom_id res chain seq x y z
N LEU A 1 -26.40 -18.04 11.80
CA LEU A 1 -25.97 -18.68 13.05
C LEU A 1 -27.07 -18.52 14.07
N THR A 2 -27.52 -19.64 14.69
CA THR A 2 -28.51 -19.61 15.77
C THR A 2 -27.95 -18.91 17.00
N PRO A 3 -28.78 -18.34 17.89
CA PRO A 3 -28.31 -17.73 19.13
C PRO A 3 -27.45 -18.69 19.99
N GLU A 4 -27.75 -19.96 19.96
CA GLU A 4 -27.01 -21.03 20.69
C GLU A 4 -25.60 -21.22 20.15
N LEU A 5 -25.43 -21.22 18.81
CA LEU A 5 -24.12 -21.33 18.16
C LEU A 5 -23.24 -20.11 18.44
N ARG A 6 -23.84 -18.91 18.50
CA ARG A 6 -23.10 -17.68 18.89
C ARG A 6 -22.61 -17.75 20.33
N ALA A 7 -23.48 -18.19 21.24
CA ALA A 7 -23.11 -18.33 22.65
C ALA A 7 -22.01 -19.40 22.85
N GLN A 8 -22.05 -20.48 22.07
CA GLN A 8 -21.01 -21.53 22.11
C GLN A 8 -19.66 -20.97 21.55
N GLU A 9 -19.70 -20.22 20.47
CA GLU A 9 -18.52 -19.58 19.92
C GLU A 9 -17.88 -18.59 20.90
N GLU A 10 -18.69 -17.74 21.56
CA GLU A 10 -18.22 -16.81 22.59
C GLU A 10 -17.55 -17.51 23.77
N ARG A 11 -18.17 -18.62 24.25
CA ARG A 11 -17.57 -19.44 25.30
C ARG A 11 -16.24 -20.05 24.89
N LEU A 12 -16.15 -20.58 23.67
CA LEU A 12 -14.92 -21.15 23.14
C LEU A 12 -13.82 -20.10 23.00
N ARG A 13 -14.15 -18.91 22.50
CA ARG A 13 -13.23 -17.77 22.43
C ARG A 13 -12.72 -17.34 23.80
N ALA A 14 -13.61 -17.30 24.81
CA ALA A 14 -13.24 -16.98 26.17
C ALA A 14 -12.29 -18.03 26.78
N GLN A 15 -12.55 -19.32 26.52
CA GLN A 15 -11.68 -20.42 26.98
C GLN A 15 -10.30 -20.41 26.32
N LEU A 16 -10.22 -20.05 25.04
CA LEU A 16 -8.97 -19.97 24.29
C LEU A 16 -8.23 -18.66 24.53
N GLN A 17 -8.77 -17.74 25.32
CA GLN A 17 -8.24 -16.38 25.54
C GLN A 17 -7.92 -15.64 24.23
N VAL A 18 -8.71 -15.91 23.18
CA VAL A 18 -8.54 -15.25 21.87
C VAL A 18 -8.95 -13.79 22.02
N LYS A 19 -7.98 -12.91 21.89
CA LYS A 19 -8.22 -11.47 21.86
C LYS A 19 -8.85 -11.07 20.52
N ALA A 20 -9.58 -9.96 20.54
CA ALA A 20 -10.10 -9.37 19.29
C ALA A 20 -8.93 -9.05 18.33
N VAL A 21 -9.20 -9.21 17.04
CA VAL A 21 -8.25 -8.79 16.01
C VAL A 21 -8.02 -7.28 16.16
N PRO A 22 -6.76 -6.80 16.14
CA PRO A 22 -6.49 -5.36 16.18
C PRO A 22 -7.19 -4.62 15.04
N ASP A 23 -7.57 -3.38 15.28
CA ASP A 23 -7.99 -2.47 14.21
C ASP A 23 -6.75 -1.97 13.43
N PRO A 24 -6.79 -1.92 12.06
CA PRO A 24 -7.91 -2.25 11.20
C PRO A 24 -8.11 -3.75 11.01
N GLN A 25 -9.36 -4.14 10.86
CA GLN A 25 -9.69 -5.52 10.47
C GLN A 25 -9.50 -5.69 8.97
N GLY A 26 -8.77 -6.71 8.57
CA GLY A 26 -8.50 -7.02 7.16
C GLY A 26 -7.05 -7.35 6.87
N ALA A 27 -6.71 -7.41 5.58
CA ALA A 27 -5.34 -7.62 5.13
C ALA A 27 -4.63 -6.27 4.97
N LEU A 28 -3.43 -6.16 5.55
CA LEU A 28 -2.54 -5.02 5.36
C LEU A 28 -1.32 -5.45 4.55
N PRO A 29 -0.85 -4.63 3.60
CA PRO A 29 0.45 -4.82 3.00
C PRO A 29 1.54 -4.81 4.06
N TYR A 30 2.48 -5.75 3.98
CA TYR A 30 3.66 -5.79 4.82
C TYR A 30 4.91 -5.75 3.93
N LEU A 31 5.62 -4.64 3.94
CA LEU A 31 6.74 -4.37 3.06
C LEU A 31 8.05 -4.80 3.72
N VAL A 32 8.86 -5.56 3.01
CA VAL A 32 10.23 -5.89 3.44
C VAL A 32 11.18 -4.94 2.71
N ILE A 33 11.94 -4.16 3.45
CA ILE A 33 12.70 -3.04 2.88
C ILE A 33 14.16 -3.13 3.33
N ARG A 34 15.08 -3.03 2.38
CA ARG A 34 16.49 -2.76 2.67
C ARG A 34 16.64 -1.26 2.86
N GLY A 35 17.00 -0.83 4.08
CA GLY A 35 17.04 0.57 4.46
C GLY A 35 15.69 1.11 4.92
N ALA A 36 14.98 0.35 5.75
CA ALA A 36 13.64 0.67 6.22
C ALA A 36 13.54 2.02 6.95
N THR A 37 14.59 2.47 7.64
CA THR A 37 14.62 3.79 8.28
C THR A 37 14.54 4.93 7.26
N ASP A 38 15.30 4.83 6.17
CA ASP A 38 15.26 5.83 5.09
C ASP A 38 13.92 5.79 4.34
N ALA A 39 13.35 4.59 4.22
CA ALA A 39 12.04 4.40 3.60
C ALA A 39 10.91 5.07 4.39
N VAL A 40 10.92 4.98 5.72
CA VAL A 40 9.96 5.71 6.58
C VAL A 40 10.06 7.21 6.28
N GLY A 41 11.26 7.78 6.30
CA GLY A 41 11.46 9.20 5.99
C GLY A 41 11.04 9.59 4.56
N PHE A 42 11.18 8.69 3.58
CA PHE A 42 10.67 8.89 2.23
C PHE A 42 9.13 8.94 2.24
N TYR A 43 8.47 7.98 2.86
CA TYR A 43 7.00 7.92 2.88
C TYR A 43 6.37 9.08 3.66
N GLU A 44 7.01 9.54 4.74
CA GLU A 44 6.59 10.76 5.46
C GLU A 44 6.64 11.99 4.56
N ARG A 45 7.75 12.21 3.85
CA ARG A 45 7.91 13.39 2.97
C ARG A 45 7.07 13.34 1.71
N VAL A 46 6.90 12.17 1.10
CA VAL A 46 6.27 12.03 -0.21
C VAL A 46 4.76 11.82 -0.10
N PHE A 47 4.33 10.95 0.80
CA PHE A 47 2.93 10.54 0.94
C PHE A 47 2.24 11.19 2.14
N ASP A 48 2.92 12.07 2.87
CA ASP A 48 2.43 12.62 4.13
C ASP A 48 2.07 11.49 5.13
N ALA A 49 2.86 10.41 5.12
CA ALA A 49 2.64 9.26 5.95
C ALA A 49 2.85 9.58 7.42
N GLN A 50 2.00 9.03 8.27
CA GLN A 50 2.10 9.11 9.73
C GLN A 50 2.59 7.77 10.28
N VAL A 51 3.63 7.78 11.08
CA VAL A 51 4.09 6.59 11.80
C VAL A 51 3.15 6.36 12.99
N LEU A 52 2.41 5.26 12.96
CA LEU A 52 1.51 4.86 14.05
C LEU A 52 2.23 4.05 15.12
N THR A 53 3.13 3.18 14.70
CA THR A 53 3.93 2.32 15.57
C THR A 53 5.30 2.13 14.95
N ARG A 54 6.35 2.12 15.79
CA ARG A 54 7.70 1.75 15.39
C ARG A 54 8.38 0.98 16.52
N LEU A 55 8.98 -0.15 16.16
CA LEU A 55 9.80 -0.98 17.02
C LEU A 55 11.15 -1.18 16.36
N ASP A 56 12.21 -0.77 17.03
CA ASP A 56 13.58 -0.97 16.57
C ASP A 56 14.20 -2.20 17.26
N ALA A 57 15.00 -2.93 16.53
CA ALA A 57 15.84 -4.00 17.08
C ALA A 57 17.07 -3.42 17.78
N PRO A 58 17.80 -4.21 18.61
CA PRO A 58 19.00 -3.73 19.30
C PRO A 58 20.12 -3.22 18.38
N ASP A 59 20.11 -3.64 17.10
CA ASP A 59 21.03 -3.17 16.06
C ASP A 59 20.60 -1.84 15.41
N GLY A 60 19.52 -1.21 15.90
CA GLY A 60 18.96 0.04 15.40
C GLY A 60 18.13 -0.07 14.13
N LYS A 61 17.98 -1.28 13.59
CA LYS A 61 17.15 -1.52 12.41
C LYS A 61 15.68 -1.66 12.78
N ILE A 62 14.78 -1.24 11.89
CA ILE A 62 13.34 -1.37 12.11
C ILE A 62 12.96 -2.85 12.10
N MET A 63 12.49 -3.35 13.26
CA MET A 63 11.91 -4.68 13.38
C MET A 63 10.45 -4.68 12.90
N HIS A 64 9.74 -3.58 13.15
CA HIS A 64 8.36 -3.39 12.74
C HIS A 64 8.01 -1.91 12.73
N ALA A 65 7.33 -1.46 11.70
CA ALA A 65 6.64 -0.17 11.73
C ALA A 65 5.28 -0.27 11.02
N GLU A 66 4.33 0.50 11.51
CA GLU A 66 3.02 0.70 10.87
C GLU A 66 2.87 2.16 10.50
N LEU A 67 2.51 2.42 9.24
CA LEU A 67 2.31 3.74 8.68
C LEU A 67 0.89 3.90 8.15
N LYS A 68 0.43 5.15 8.16
CA LYS A 68 -0.89 5.55 7.66
C LYS A 68 -0.74 6.67 6.63
N VAL A 69 -1.42 6.53 5.48
CA VAL A 69 -1.56 7.56 4.44
C VAL A 69 -3.05 7.75 4.17
N GLY A 70 -3.63 8.90 4.56
CA GLY A 70 -5.08 9.07 4.54
C GLY A 70 -5.78 7.94 5.32
N PRO A 71 -6.71 7.18 4.71
CA PRO A 71 -7.34 6.01 5.34
C PRO A 71 -6.52 4.73 5.21
N ALA A 72 -5.56 4.67 4.28
CA ALA A 72 -4.77 3.47 4.01
C ALA A 72 -3.72 3.24 5.10
N ARG A 73 -3.47 1.96 5.41
CA ARG A 73 -2.40 1.54 6.32
C ARG A 73 -1.55 0.46 5.68
N PHE A 74 -0.28 0.45 6.02
CA PHE A 74 0.66 -0.61 5.66
C PHE A 74 1.72 -0.76 6.72
N MET A 75 2.33 -1.92 6.76
CA MET A 75 3.41 -2.27 7.68
C MET A 75 4.72 -2.40 6.92
N LEU A 76 5.83 -2.25 7.63
CA LEU A 76 7.15 -2.50 7.07
C LEU A 76 8.14 -3.04 8.10
N THR A 77 9.18 -3.68 7.60
CA THR A 77 10.31 -4.18 8.37
C THR A 77 11.61 -4.04 7.57
N GLU A 78 12.74 -3.96 8.26
CA GLU A 78 14.04 -4.14 7.62
C GLU A 78 14.18 -5.54 7.03
N GLU A 79 14.86 -5.64 5.90
CA GLU A 79 15.23 -6.92 5.31
C GLU A 79 16.06 -7.78 6.28
N ARG A 80 15.71 -9.07 6.37
CA ARG A 80 16.41 -10.07 7.16
C ARG A 80 16.62 -11.34 6.33
N VAL A 81 17.77 -11.42 5.67
CA VAL A 81 18.08 -12.51 4.75
C VAL A 81 18.09 -13.87 5.47
N GLU A 82 18.55 -13.89 6.72
CA GLU A 82 18.60 -15.07 7.59
C GLU A 82 17.21 -15.68 7.88
N TYR A 83 16.14 -14.87 7.77
CA TYR A 83 14.75 -15.32 7.91
C TYR A 83 14.01 -15.42 6.57
N GLN A 84 14.74 -15.33 5.44
CA GLN A 84 14.15 -15.27 4.09
C GLN A 84 13.14 -14.12 3.90
N SER A 85 13.26 -13.08 4.70
CA SER A 85 12.49 -11.84 4.58
C SER A 85 13.27 -10.92 3.65
N LEU A 86 12.96 -11.00 2.34
CA LEU A 86 13.75 -10.39 1.28
C LEU A 86 13.05 -9.17 0.68
N SER A 87 13.81 -8.12 0.45
CA SER A 87 13.33 -6.90 -0.20
C SER A 87 13.31 -7.02 -1.73
N PRO A 88 12.56 -6.16 -2.44
CA PRO A 88 12.61 -6.07 -3.89
C PRO A 88 14.03 -5.87 -4.45
N ALA A 89 14.89 -5.16 -3.72
CA ALA A 89 16.28 -4.97 -4.11
C ALA A 89 17.07 -6.29 -4.17
N THR A 90 16.82 -7.20 -3.23
CA THR A 90 17.44 -8.54 -3.21
C THR A 90 16.80 -9.48 -4.22
N LEU A 91 15.48 -9.39 -4.41
CA LEU A 91 14.73 -10.24 -5.33
C LEU A 91 14.88 -9.83 -6.80
N GLY A 92 15.41 -8.63 -7.08
CA GLY A 92 15.50 -8.08 -8.43
C GLY A 92 14.19 -7.46 -8.94
N GLY A 93 13.20 -7.26 -8.07
CA GLY A 93 11.91 -6.64 -8.38
C GLY A 93 10.80 -6.97 -7.41
N SER A 94 9.61 -6.41 -7.67
CA SER A 94 8.39 -6.67 -6.90
C SER A 94 7.32 -7.28 -7.80
N GLY A 95 6.69 -8.36 -7.36
CA GLY A 95 5.54 -8.98 -8.03
C GLY A 95 4.19 -8.36 -7.67
N SER A 96 4.20 -7.31 -6.85
CA SER A 96 2.99 -6.60 -6.42
C SER A 96 3.23 -5.10 -6.32
N PHE A 97 2.15 -4.34 -6.31
CA PHE A 97 2.17 -2.91 -5.98
C PHE A 97 1.05 -2.58 -5.00
N ALA A 98 1.25 -1.54 -4.22
CA ALA A 98 0.22 -0.96 -3.37
C ALA A 98 -0.47 0.20 -4.10
N CYS A 99 -1.77 0.37 -3.85
CA CYS A 99 -2.53 1.51 -4.33
C CYS A 99 -2.87 2.42 -3.16
N ILE A 100 -2.59 3.73 -3.32
CA ILE A 100 -2.95 4.74 -2.33
C ILE A 100 -3.70 5.90 -3.00
N TYR A 101 -4.70 6.42 -2.28
CA TYR A 101 -5.42 7.62 -2.70
C TYR A 101 -4.90 8.83 -1.95
N VAL A 102 -4.60 9.89 -2.68
CA VAL A 102 -4.10 11.17 -2.18
C VAL A 102 -4.97 12.31 -2.69
N PRO A 103 -5.02 13.46 -2.00
CA PRO A 103 -5.80 14.62 -2.45
C PRO A 103 -5.33 15.18 -3.79
N ASP A 104 -4.02 15.15 -4.07
CA ASP A 104 -3.39 15.68 -5.28
C ASP A 104 -2.30 14.73 -5.75
N VAL A 105 -2.64 13.92 -6.76
CA VAL A 105 -1.72 12.93 -7.33
C VAL A 105 -0.57 13.59 -8.08
N ASP A 106 -0.80 14.70 -8.79
CA ASP A 106 0.24 15.39 -9.57
C ASP A 106 1.34 15.89 -8.64
N ALA A 107 0.97 16.65 -7.61
CA ALA A 107 1.93 17.16 -6.63
C ALA A 107 2.65 16.04 -5.87
N THR A 108 1.93 14.96 -5.50
CA THR A 108 2.52 13.81 -4.80
C THR A 108 3.51 13.06 -5.69
N PHE A 109 3.17 12.87 -6.96
CA PHE A 109 4.02 12.20 -7.93
C PHE A 109 5.31 12.99 -8.20
N GLU A 110 5.21 14.30 -8.36
CA GLU A 110 6.38 15.19 -8.50
C GLU A 110 7.30 15.14 -7.28
N ARG A 111 6.73 15.17 -6.06
CA ARG A 111 7.51 15.01 -4.82
C ARG A 111 8.23 13.66 -4.79
N ALA A 112 7.55 12.60 -5.23
CA ALA A 112 8.15 11.26 -5.27
C ALA A 112 9.34 11.21 -6.23
N LEU A 113 9.19 11.72 -7.44
CA LEU A 113 10.28 11.77 -8.43
C LEU A 113 11.46 12.61 -7.93
N SER A 114 11.18 13.77 -7.34
CA SER A 114 12.21 14.63 -6.75
C SER A 114 12.94 13.97 -5.57
N ALA A 115 12.29 13.03 -4.89
CA ALA A 115 12.87 12.24 -3.79
C ALA A 115 13.53 10.92 -4.28
N GLY A 116 13.69 10.71 -5.59
CA GLY A 116 14.41 9.57 -6.15
C GLY A 116 13.55 8.39 -6.60
N ALA A 117 12.24 8.53 -6.62
CA ALA A 117 11.37 7.52 -7.25
C ALA A 117 11.49 7.55 -8.78
N THR A 118 11.13 6.47 -9.43
CA THR A 118 11.14 6.34 -10.89
C THR A 118 9.71 6.14 -11.40
N ALA A 119 9.28 6.93 -12.38
CA ALA A 119 7.99 6.73 -13.03
C ALA A 119 7.98 5.41 -13.82
N ILE A 120 6.93 4.61 -13.62
CA ILE A 120 6.60 3.44 -14.45
C ILE A 120 5.54 3.84 -15.47
N MET A 121 4.49 4.54 -15.01
CA MET A 121 3.47 5.16 -15.85
C MET A 121 3.26 6.62 -15.38
N PRO A 122 3.21 7.59 -16.29
CA PRO A 122 2.95 8.97 -15.92
C PRO A 122 1.55 9.13 -15.34
N VAL A 123 1.31 10.27 -14.67
CA VAL A 123 -0.02 10.61 -14.17
C VAL A 123 -0.93 10.96 -15.34
N LEU A 124 -2.02 10.21 -15.50
CA LEU A 124 -3.04 10.40 -16.53
C LEU A 124 -4.43 10.20 -15.94
N ASP A 125 -5.43 10.79 -16.60
CA ASP A 125 -6.83 10.47 -16.30
C ASP A 125 -7.15 9.06 -16.83
N GLN A 126 -7.68 8.23 -15.95
CA GLN A 126 -7.91 6.82 -16.21
C GLN A 126 -9.38 6.58 -16.56
N PHE A 127 -9.63 5.56 -17.38
CA PHE A 127 -11.00 5.22 -17.82
C PHE A 127 -11.95 4.85 -16.66
N TRP A 128 -11.39 4.45 -15.51
CA TRP A 128 -12.17 4.06 -14.34
C TRP A 128 -12.53 5.22 -13.39
N GLY A 129 -12.22 6.48 -13.77
CA GLY A 129 -12.65 7.66 -13.03
C GLY A 129 -11.62 8.25 -12.07
N ASP A 130 -10.42 7.73 -12.03
CA ASP A 130 -9.32 8.30 -11.25
C ASP A 130 -8.32 9.04 -12.15
N ARG A 131 -7.59 9.97 -11.55
CA ARG A 131 -6.33 10.46 -12.08
C ARG A 131 -5.21 9.72 -11.34
N ALA A 132 -4.39 8.94 -12.04
CA ALA A 132 -3.43 8.04 -11.42
C ALA A 132 -2.12 7.93 -12.20
N GLY A 133 -1.04 7.69 -11.47
CA GLY A 133 0.27 7.32 -11.99
C GLY A 133 0.86 6.14 -11.25
N HIS A 134 1.83 5.46 -11.86
CA HIS A 134 2.51 4.32 -11.29
C HIS A 134 4.00 4.62 -11.17
N LEU A 135 4.56 4.45 -9.99
CA LEU A 135 5.98 4.70 -9.72
C LEU A 135 6.61 3.54 -8.95
N ARG A 136 7.94 3.52 -9.00
CA ARG A 136 8.79 2.68 -8.13
C ARG A 136 9.54 3.59 -7.18
N ASP A 137 9.47 3.30 -5.89
CA ASP A 137 10.23 4.03 -4.89
C ASP A 137 11.72 3.66 -4.92
N PRO A 138 12.60 4.40 -4.21
CA PRO A 138 14.04 4.11 -4.19
C PRO A 138 14.40 2.76 -3.58
N PHE A 139 13.46 2.10 -2.90
CA PHE A 139 13.64 0.80 -2.23
C PHE A 139 13.14 -0.37 -3.07
N GLY A 140 12.56 -0.08 -4.26
CA GLY A 140 12.11 -1.07 -5.23
C GLY A 140 10.63 -1.43 -5.13
N HIS A 141 9.89 -0.91 -4.16
CA HIS A 141 8.45 -1.11 -4.06
C HIS A 141 7.71 -0.25 -5.09
N GLN A 142 6.60 -0.80 -5.59
CA GLN A 142 5.79 -0.14 -6.60
C GLN A 142 4.49 0.39 -5.99
N TRP A 143 4.10 1.59 -6.45
CA TRP A 143 2.95 2.31 -5.93
C TRP A 143 2.11 2.86 -7.08
N MET A 144 0.83 2.54 -7.10
CA MET A 144 -0.15 3.31 -7.84
C MET A 144 -0.64 4.42 -6.92
N VAL A 145 -0.42 5.66 -7.32
CA VAL A 145 -0.88 6.85 -6.60
C VAL A 145 -2.02 7.45 -7.39
N ALA A 146 -3.16 7.70 -6.74
CA ALA A 146 -4.37 8.13 -7.39
C ALA A 146 -5.08 9.27 -6.65
N THR A 147 -5.79 10.10 -7.40
CA THR A 147 -6.82 11.02 -6.91
C THR A 147 -8.14 10.63 -7.56
N HIS A 148 -9.15 10.34 -6.74
CA HIS A 148 -10.48 10.03 -7.25
C HIS A 148 -11.14 11.28 -7.83
N LYS A 149 -11.67 11.17 -9.06
CA LYS A 149 -12.23 12.31 -9.81
C LYS A 149 -13.72 12.18 -10.04
N GLU A 150 -14.20 10.96 -10.30
CA GLU A 150 -15.63 10.75 -10.62
C GLU A 150 -16.09 9.35 -10.25
N ASP A 151 -17.31 9.25 -9.74
CA ASP A 151 -18.00 7.98 -9.52
C ASP A 151 -18.64 7.51 -10.82
N LEU A 152 -18.36 6.27 -11.22
CA LEU A 152 -18.90 5.66 -12.41
C LEU A 152 -19.83 4.49 -12.06
N SER A 153 -20.96 4.38 -12.77
CA SER A 153 -21.75 3.16 -12.71
C SER A 153 -21.00 1.97 -13.35
N PRO A 154 -21.32 0.72 -12.99
CA PRO A 154 -20.73 -0.46 -13.63
C PRO A 154 -20.84 -0.45 -15.15
N GLU A 155 -21.97 0.05 -15.68
CA GLU A 155 -22.23 0.15 -17.11
C GLU A 155 -21.31 1.19 -17.78
N GLN A 156 -21.15 2.37 -17.15
CA GLN A 156 -20.24 3.41 -17.63
C GLN A 156 -18.79 2.94 -17.62
N LEU A 157 -18.37 2.24 -16.56
CA LEU A 157 -17.04 1.66 -16.45
C LEU A 157 -16.80 0.66 -17.57
N GLN A 158 -17.75 -0.24 -17.83
CA GLN A 158 -17.65 -1.24 -18.91
C GLN A 158 -17.57 -0.57 -20.29
N GLN A 159 -18.37 0.46 -20.56
CA GLN A 159 -18.34 1.20 -21.83
C GLN A 159 -16.99 1.88 -22.05
N ARG A 160 -16.45 2.56 -21.03
CA ARG A 160 -15.13 3.22 -21.09
C ARG A 160 -14.00 2.21 -21.31
N ALA A 161 -14.04 1.08 -20.62
CA ALA A 161 -13.08 0.01 -20.82
C ALA A 161 -13.09 -0.51 -22.25
N GLN A 162 -14.28 -0.77 -22.83
CA GLN A 162 -14.42 -1.21 -24.22
C GLN A 162 -13.87 -0.17 -25.21
N ALA A 163 -14.18 1.12 -25.00
CA ALA A 163 -13.67 2.20 -25.84
C ALA A 163 -12.13 2.29 -25.80
N MET A 164 -11.53 2.15 -24.60
CA MET A 164 -10.09 2.13 -24.44
C MET A 164 -9.44 0.96 -25.21
N PHE A 165 -9.97 -0.25 -25.09
CA PHE A 165 -9.45 -1.42 -25.80
C PHE A 165 -9.62 -1.30 -27.33
N ALA A 166 -10.72 -0.68 -27.80
CA ALA A 166 -10.94 -0.44 -29.23
C ALA A 166 -9.96 0.61 -29.82
N ALA A 167 -9.55 1.58 -29.00
CA ALA A 167 -8.57 2.59 -29.41
C ALA A 167 -7.11 2.09 -29.40
N GLY A 168 -6.85 0.91 -28.83
CA GLY A 168 -5.51 0.37 -28.57
C GLY A 168 -4.88 0.94 -27.28
N PRO A 169 -3.81 0.32 -26.79
CA PRO A 169 -3.15 0.80 -25.57
C PRO A 169 -2.62 2.22 -25.82
N PRO A 170 -2.71 3.12 -24.82
CA PRO A 170 -2.03 4.42 -24.92
C PRO A 170 -0.53 4.19 -25.07
N CYS A 171 0.03 4.81 -26.11
CA CYS A 171 1.47 4.76 -26.41
C CYS A 171 2.30 5.50 -25.38
#